data_ef29857699929bd48deea55ba9b57816
#
_entry.id   ef29857699929bd48deea55ba9b57816
#
_cell.length_a   1.000
_cell.length_b   1.000
_cell.length_c   1.000
_cell.angle_alpha   90.00
_cell.angle_beta   90.00
_cell.angle_gamma   90.00
#
_symmetry.space_group_name_H-M   'P 1'
#
loop_
_entity.id
_entity.type
_entity.pdbx_description
1 polymer ?
#
loop_
_entity_poly.entity_id
_entity_poly.type
_entity_poly.pdbx_seq_one_letter_code
_entity_poly.pdbx_strand_id
1 'polypeptide(L)'
;TDYVLLQYFMQRVNEWSDYRNPQQMTGFKRVRELKKAEDSLIIGESGGSSRILQCMDNILEINNISAMGEEYHKIVIITDRDDLDTEEKFLQGIQDIFNARNIEYSNISEANEWIDIKQENGFGQEINIRILPLVIPFDTTGALETFLLEAIAEQDEYDKEIINKGGMFVDSIDPEQRYLKKRRYATKAKFDVYFSVRTPI
;
A
#
# COMPACT_ATOMS: atom_id res chain seq x y z
N THR A 1 -5.77 -9.11 -0.52
CA THR A 1 -6.62 -8.49 0.53
C THR A 1 -6.51 -6.97 0.44
N ASP A 2 -5.32 -6.39 0.53
CA ASP A 2 -5.07 -4.95 0.61
C ASP A 2 -5.60 -4.17 -0.59
N TYR A 3 -5.39 -4.68 -1.80
CA TYR A 3 -5.91 -4.10 -3.04
C TYR A 3 -7.45 -3.95 -3.01
N VAL A 4 -8.17 -4.98 -2.56
CA VAL A 4 -9.64 -4.95 -2.49
C VAL A 4 -10.11 -3.99 -1.40
N LEU A 5 -9.41 -3.98 -0.27
CA LEU A 5 -9.72 -3.11 0.86
C LEU A 5 -9.51 -1.62 0.51
N LEU A 6 -8.38 -1.29 -0.13
CA LEU A 6 -8.13 0.07 -0.60
C LEU A 6 -9.18 0.53 -1.62
N GLN A 7 -9.54 -0.33 -2.56
CA GLN A 7 -10.60 -0.04 -3.53
C GLN A 7 -11.94 0.25 -2.83
N TYR A 8 -12.33 -0.62 -1.88
CA TYR A 8 -13.55 -0.43 -1.09
C TYR A 8 -13.52 0.88 -0.32
N PHE A 9 -12.39 1.19 0.35
CA PHE A 9 -12.20 2.41 1.11
C PHE A 9 -12.35 3.66 0.22
N MET A 10 -11.68 3.68 -0.93
CA MET A 10 -11.78 4.80 -1.86
C MET A 10 -13.21 4.99 -2.38
N GLN A 11 -13.91 3.91 -2.71
CA GLN A 11 -15.28 4.01 -3.21
C GLN A 11 -16.29 4.39 -2.14
N ARG A 12 -16.20 3.82 -0.93
CA ARG A 12 -17.24 3.97 0.11
C ARG A 12 -17.01 5.17 1.03
N VAL A 13 -15.75 5.48 1.33
CA VAL A 13 -15.41 6.58 2.26
C VAL A 13 -15.07 7.86 1.51
N ASN A 14 -14.41 7.74 0.37
CA ASN A 14 -13.92 8.87 -0.40
C ASN A 14 -14.73 9.15 -1.68
N GLU A 15 -15.82 8.42 -1.90
CA GLU A 15 -16.77 8.66 -3.00
C GLU A 15 -16.18 8.56 -4.42
N TRP A 16 -15.11 7.78 -4.59
CA TRP A 16 -14.59 7.49 -5.91
C TRP A 16 -15.48 6.47 -6.61
N SER A 17 -15.75 6.68 -7.90
CA SER A 17 -16.55 5.77 -8.72
C SER A 17 -15.68 4.90 -9.61
N ASP A 18 -16.14 3.69 -9.91
CA ASP A 18 -15.52 2.88 -10.95
C ASP A 18 -15.58 3.62 -12.28
N TYR A 19 -14.47 3.66 -12.98
CA TYR A 19 -14.39 4.29 -14.29
C TYR A 19 -14.24 3.24 -15.39
N ARG A 20 -13.14 2.52 -15.37
CA ARG A 20 -12.87 1.44 -16.33
C ARG A 20 -11.85 0.46 -15.75
N ASN A 21 -11.74 -0.72 -16.37
CA ASN A 21 -10.58 -1.57 -16.20
C ASN A 21 -9.49 -1.05 -17.15
N PRO A 22 -8.42 -0.43 -16.65
CA PRO A 22 -7.34 0.06 -17.49
C PRO A 22 -6.68 -1.12 -18.21
N GLN A 23 -5.99 -0.82 -19.30
CA GLN A 23 -5.12 -1.81 -19.93
C GLN A 23 -4.13 -2.34 -18.91
N GLN A 24 -3.73 -3.60 -19.06
CA GLN A 24 -2.78 -4.24 -18.17
C GLN A 24 -1.48 -3.42 -18.11
N MET A 25 -1.15 -2.89 -16.94
CA MET A 25 0.11 -2.17 -16.73
C MET A 25 1.23 -3.16 -16.46
N THR A 26 2.36 -2.97 -17.14
CA THR A 26 3.55 -3.83 -16.99
C THR A 26 3.99 -3.89 -15.53
N GLY A 27 4.21 -5.10 -15.02
CA GLY A 27 4.66 -5.34 -13.65
C GLY A 27 3.55 -5.44 -12.62
N PHE A 28 2.33 -5.02 -12.93
CA PHE A 28 1.18 -5.14 -12.02
C PHE A 28 0.42 -6.44 -12.23
N LYS A 29 -0.02 -7.06 -11.14
CA LYS A 29 -0.86 -8.25 -11.14
C LYS A 29 -2.32 -7.91 -11.45
N ARG A 30 -2.81 -6.81 -10.87
CA ARG A 30 -4.14 -6.25 -11.07
C ARG A 30 -4.08 -4.73 -11.03
N VAL A 31 -4.95 -4.10 -11.80
CA VAL A 31 -5.08 -2.64 -11.86
C VAL A 31 -6.56 -2.28 -11.91
N ARG A 32 -6.95 -1.21 -11.24
CA ARG A 32 -8.28 -0.62 -11.29
C ARG A 32 -8.17 0.89 -11.43
N GLU A 33 -9.00 1.48 -12.27
CA GLU A 33 -9.11 2.92 -12.42
C GLU A 33 -10.41 3.40 -11.81
N LEU A 34 -10.32 4.39 -10.94
CA LEU A 34 -11.43 5.09 -10.31
C LEU A 34 -11.43 6.55 -10.77
N LYS A 35 -12.59 7.18 -10.75
CA LYS A 35 -12.76 8.60 -11.11
C LYS A 35 -13.57 9.34 -10.04
N LYS A 36 -13.17 10.60 -9.78
CA LYS A 36 -13.91 11.53 -8.95
C LYS A 36 -13.77 12.93 -9.54
N ALA A 37 -14.87 13.48 -10.07
CA ALA A 37 -14.87 14.71 -10.87
C ALA A 37 -13.88 14.59 -12.04
N GLU A 38 -12.88 15.48 -12.12
CA GLU A 38 -11.85 15.44 -13.15
C GLU A 38 -10.60 14.64 -12.75
N ASP A 39 -10.53 14.18 -11.47
CA ASP A 39 -9.41 13.42 -10.98
C ASP A 39 -9.54 11.94 -11.35
N SER A 40 -8.41 11.31 -11.68
CA SER A 40 -8.28 9.86 -11.92
C SER A 40 -7.35 9.24 -10.88
N LEU A 41 -7.72 8.06 -10.39
CA LEU A 41 -6.94 7.28 -9.42
C LEU A 41 -6.76 5.87 -9.96
N ILE A 42 -5.52 5.44 -10.08
CA ILE A 42 -5.20 4.05 -10.38
C ILE A 42 -4.73 3.33 -9.13
N ILE A 43 -5.39 2.23 -8.81
CA ILE A 43 -4.98 1.31 -7.73
C ILE A 43 -4.35 0.09 -8.39
N GLY A 44 -3.09 -0.20 -8.05
CA GLY A 44 -2.34 -1.33 -8.58
C GLY A 44 -1.90 -2.32 -7.51
N GLU A 45 -1.91 -3.61 -7.82
CA GLU A 45 -1.37 -4.68 -6.99
C GLU A 45 -0.06 -5.21 -7.59
N SER A 46 1.05 -5.13 -6.84
CA SER A 46 2.37 -5.63 -7.26
C SER A 46 2.47 -7.16 -7.26
N GLY A 47 1.64 -7.83 -6.44
CA GLY A 47 1.72 -9.29 -6.21
C GLY A 47 2.74 -9.71 -5.16
N GLY A 48 3.25 -8.76 -4.36
CA GLY A 48 4.12 -8.97 -3.22
C GLY A 48 5.10 -7.82 -3.00
N SER A 49 5.58 -7.65 -1.76
CA SER A 49 6.48 -6.56 -1.35
C SER A 49 7.76 -6.52 -2.18
N SER A 50 8.34 -7.67 -2.55
CA SER A 50 9.55 -7.75 -3.37
C SER A 50 9.41 -7.16 -4.79
N ARG A 51 8.19 -6.92 -5.28
CA ARG A 51 7.92 -6.37 -6.61
C ARG A 51 7.44 -4.93 -6.61
N ILE A 52 7.21 -4.36 -5.43
CA ILE A 52 6.59 -3.04 -5.29
C ILE A 52 7.47 -1.93 -5.89
N LEU A 53 8.78 -2.01 -5.65
CA LEU A 53 9.75 -1.06 -6.22
C LEU A 53 9.82 -1.15 -7.75
N GLN A 54 9.72 -2.36 -8.31
CA GLN A 54 9.63 -2.55 -9.76
C GLN A 54 8.36 -1.93 -10.33
N CYS A 55 7.23 -2.00 -9.62
CA CYS A 55 6.00 -1.33 -10.03
C CYS A 55 6.14 0.20 -10.03
N MET A 56 6.81 0.77 -9.02
CA MET A 56 7.12 2.19 -8.97
C MET A 56 8.00 2.60 -10.17
N ASP A 57 9.07 1.85 -10.41
CA ASP A 57 9.97 2.09 -11.53
C ASP A 57 9.23 2.07 -12.88
N ASN A 58 8.30 1.14 -13.06
CA ASN A 58 7.45 1.08 -14.25
C ASN A 58 6.51 2.29 -14.38
N ILE A 59 6.00 2.85 -13.27
CA ILE A 59 5.19 4.09 -13.32
C ILE A 59 6.04 5.28 -13.77
N LEU A 60 7.27 5.40 -13.26
CA LEU A 60 8.21 6.44 -13.70
C LEU A 60 8.58 6.29 -15.19
N GLU A 61 8.67 5.05 -15.68
CA GLU A 61 8.86 4.80 -17.12
C GLU A 61 7.63 5.18 -17.95
N ILE A 62 6.42 4.94 -17.45
CA ILE A 62 5.19 5.41 -18.10
C ILE A 62 5.21 6.93 -18.19
N ASN A 63 5.56 7.64 -17.12
CA ASN A 63 5.68 9.10 -17.15
C ASN A 63 6.72 9.58 -18.18
N ASN A 64 7.81 8.82 -18.35
CA ASN A 64 8.85 9.16 -19.34
C ASN A 64 8.32 9.18 -20.79
N ILE A 65 7.32 8.36 -21.10
CA ILE A 65 6.74 8.21 -22.44
C ILE A 65 5.34 8.82 -22.59
N SER A 66 4.78 9.39 -21.51
CA SER A 66 3.43 9.97 -21.51
C SER A 66 3.39 11.29 -22.26
N ALA A 67 2.29 11.56 -22.95
CA ALA A 67 2.00 12.88 -23.49
C ALA A 67 1.68 13.86 -22.35
N MET A 68 1.86 15.15 -22.60
CA MET A 68 1.60 16.20 -21.62
C MET A 68 0.15 16.14 -21.09
N GLY A 69 0.02 16.04 -19.78
CA GLY A 69 -1.26 15.96 -19.08
C GLY A 69 -1.78 14.52 -18.87
N GLU A 70 -1.01 13.50 -19.28
CA GLU A 70 -1.32 12.09 -19.05
C GLU A 70 -0.42 11.44 -17.97
N GLU A 71 0.45 12.24 -17.35
CA GLU A 71 1.43 11.80 -16.37
C GLU A 71 0.82 11.56 -14.99
N TYR A 72 1.43 10.68 -14.23
CA TYR A 72 1.11 10.47 -12.82
C TYR A 72 1.86 11.48 -11.96
N HIS A 73 1.14 12.46 -11.39
CA HIS A 73 1.71 13.51 -10.55
C HIS A 73 1.82 13.15 -9.08
N LYS A 74 1.06 12.14 -8.63
CA LYS A 74 1.07 11.66 -7.25
C LYS A 74 1.12 10.14 -7.24
N ILE A 75 2.12 9.58 -6.59
CA ILE A 75 2.32 8.14 -6.46
C ILE A 75 2.34 7.80 -4.97
N VAL A 76 1.44 6.93 -4.53
CA VAL A 76 1.42 6.38 -3.17
C VAL A 76 1.84 4.92 -3.25
N ILE A 77 2.86 4.56 -2.50
CA ILE A 77 3.40 3.20 -2.46
C ILE A 77 3.20 2.66 -1.05
N ILE A 78 2.41 1.60 -0.91
CA ILE A 78 2.05 1.05 0.39
C ILE A 78 2.71 -0.32 0.56
N THR A 79 3.46 -0.49 1.64
CA THR A 79 4.07 -1.76 2.03
C THR A 79 3.84 -2.08 3.49
N ASP A 80 3.76 -3.37 3.82
CA ASP A 80 3.70 -3.83 5.21
C ASP A 80 5.06 -3.65 5.89
N ARG A 81 5.05 -3.31 7.20
CA ARG A 81 6.24 -3.29 8.05
C ARG A 81 6.56 -4.72 8.53
N ASP A 82 7.12 -5.51 7.66
CA ASP A 82 7.41 -6.92 7.93
C ASP A 82 8.46 -7.11 9.04
N ASP A 83 9.50 -6.25 9.05
CA ASP A 83 10.62 -6.27 9.99
C ASP A 83 10.99 -4.84 10.43
N LEU A 84 11.84 -4.73 11.44
CA LEU A 84 12.29 -3.44 11.97
C LEU A 84 13.10 -2.61 10.97
N ASP A 85 13.79 -3.28 10.04
CA ASP A 85 14.59 -2.63 8.99
C ASP A 85 13.82 -2.46 7.65
N THR A 86 12.52 -2.79 7.63
CA THR A 86 11.69 -2.68 6.41
C THR A 86 11.70 -1.26 5.85
N GLU A 87 11.54 -0.27 6.71
CA GLU A 87 11.49 1.14 6.32
C GLU A 87 12.79 1.59 5.66
N GLU A 88 13.93 1.35 6.33
CA GLU A 88 15.25 1.71 5.82
C GLU A 88 15.52 1.07 4.44
N LYS A 89 15.28 -0.24 4.31
CA LYS A 89 15.46 -0.96 3.06
C LYS A 89 14.55 -0.46 1.95
N PHE A 90 13.32 -0.11 2.30
CA PHE A 90 12.35 0.39 1.34
C PHE A 90 12.72 1.77 0.80
N LEU A 91 13.10 2.70 1.71
CA LEU A 91 13.56 4.04 1.33
C LEU A 91 14.86 3.98 0.52
N GLN A 92 15.81 3.12 0.92
CA GLN A 92 17.03 2.91 0.14
C GLN A 92 16.72 2.42 -1.28
N GLY A 93 15.79 1.47 -1.44
CA GLY A 93 15.39 0.99 -2.76
C GLY A 93 14.74 2.07 -3.63
N ILE A 94 13.99 3.01 -3.04
CA ILE A 94 13.46 4.19 -3.74
C ILE A 94 14.60 5.12 -4.21
N GLN A 95 15.55 5.41 -3.31
CA GLN A 95 16.73 6.22 -3.64
C GLN A 95 17.56 5.60 -4.76
N ASP A 96 17.75 4.29 -4.73
CA ASP A 96 18.50 3.56 -5.77
C ASP A 96 17.85 3.71 -7.15
N ILE A 97 16.50 3.69 -7.22
CA ILE A 97 15.76 3.92 -8.47
C ILE A 97 15.93 5.36 -8.95
N PHE A 98 15.83 6.36 -8.06
CA PHE A 98 16.01 7.75 -8.43
C PHE A 98 17.42 8.01 -8.95
N ASN A 99 18.44 7.49 -8.28
CA ASN A 99 19.83 7.61 -8.71
C ASN A 99 20.06 6.93 -10.06
N ALA A 100 19.52 5.74 -10.29
CA ALA A 100 19.64 5.01 -11.54
C ALA A 100 18.99 5.76 -12.73
N ARG A 101 17.95 6.55 -12.47
CA ARG A 101 17.24 7.36 -13.47
C ARG A 101 17.73 8.80 -13.56
N ASN A 102 18.71 9.21 -12.77
CA ASN A 102 19.17 10.60 -12.63
C ASN A 102 18.01 11.57 -12.28
N ILE A 103 17.08 11.12 -11.45
CA ILE A 103 15.96 11.94 -10.98
C ILE A 103 16.44 12.82 -9.82
N GLU A 104 16.16 14.13 -9.90
CA GLU A 104 16.37 15.04 -8.78
C GLU A 104 15.27 14.85 -7.72
N TYR A 105 15.64 14.73 -6.46
CA TYR A 105 14.70 14.54 -5.35
C TYR A 105 15.11 15.31 -4.10
N SER A 106 14.11 15.68 -3.29
CA SER A 106 14.31 16.17 -1.95
C SER A 106 14.89 15.07 -1.05
N ASN A 107 15.52 15.46 0.07
CA ASN A 107 16.07 14.49 1.01
C ASN A 107 15.00 13.50 1.48
N ILE A 108 15.32 12.20 1.43
CA ILE A 108 14.47 11.11 1.92
C ILE A 108 15.04 10.66 3.25
N SER A 109 14.42 11.08 4.36
CA SER A 109 14.84 10.73 5.71
C SER A 109 13.92 9.72 6.37
N GLU A 110 12.62 9.78 6.09
CA GLU A 110 11.59 9.00 6.80
C GLU A 110 10.50 8.55 5.82
N ALA A 111 9.89 7.39 6.09
CA ALA A 111 8.68 7.00 5.41
C ALA A 111 7.47 7.82 5.91
N ASN A 112 6.34 7.65 5.24
CA ASN A 112 5.08 8.32 5.55
C ASN A 112 5.09 9.85 5.34
N GLU A 113 6.10 10.37 4.65
CA GLU A 113 6.21 11.75 4.20
C GLU A 113 6.27 11.85 2.68
N TRP A 114 5.77 12.98 2.14
CA TRP A 114 5.83 13.24 0.71
C TRP A 114 7.23 13.62 0.25
N ILE A 115 7.69 12.97 -0.80
CA ILE A 115 8.95 13.24 -1.50
C ILE A 115 8.61 13.96 -2.79
N ASP A 116 9.13 15.17 -2.97
CA ASP A 116 9.01 15.91 -4.23
C ASP A 116 10.17 15.52 -5.14
N ILE A 117 9.87 15.13 -6.38
CA ILE A 117 10.85 14.78 -7.41
C ILE A 117 10.57 15.53 -8.70
N LYS A 118 11.64 15.71 -9.50
CA LYS A 118 11.58 16.24 -10.84
C LYS A 118 12.14 15.23 -11.82
N GLN A 119 11.36 14.91 -12.82
CA GLN A 119 11.74 14.01 -13.90
C GLN A 119 11.59 14.73 -15.23
N GLU A 120 12.62 14.69 -16.07
CA GLU A 120 12.48 15.06 -17.47
C GLU A 120 11.96 13.85 -18.26
N ASN A 121 10.91 14.04 -19.07
CA ASN A 121 10.38 12.97 -19.91
C ASN A 121 11.14 12.86 -21.24
N GLY A 122 10.87 11.82 -22.02
CA GLY A 122 11.49 11.58 -23.32
C GLY A 122 11.25 12.67 -24.37
N PHE A 123 10.40 13.65 -24.08
CA PHE A 123 10.11 14.83 -24.92
C PHE A 123 10.80 16.10 -24.42
N GLY A 124 11.66 16.01 -23.40
CA GLY A 124 12.38 17.15 -22.81
C GLY A 124 11.51 18.05 -21.93
N GLN A 125 10.42 17.54 -21.39
CA GLN A 125 9.51 18.29 -20.51
C GLN A 125 9.76 17.88 -19.05
N GLU A 126 9.84 18.88 -18.16
CA GLU A 126 9.95 18.64 -16.73
C GLU A 126 8.57 18.27 -16.15
N ILE A 127 8.51 17.12 -15.46
CA ILE A 127 7.34 16.64 -14.72
C ILE A 127 7.63 16.71 -13.23
N ASN A 128 6.77 17.42 -12.50
CA ASN A 128 6.82 17.45 -11.03
C ASN A 128 5.95 16.34 -10.46
N ILE A 129 6.56 15.43 -9.72
CA ILE A 129 5.91 14.25 -9.16
C ILE A 129 6.08 14.26 -7.64
N ARG A 130 5.03 13.87 -6.91
CA ARG A 130 5.09 13.64 -5.47
C ARG A 130 4.92 12.17 -5.18
N ILE A 131 5.84 11.60 -4.42
CA ILE A 131 5.80 10.20 -4.02
C ILE A 131 5.61 10.10 -2.52
N LEU A 132 4.66 9.26 -2.08
CA LEU A 132 4.41 8.96 -0.67
C LEU A 132 4.71 7.48 -0.41
N PRO A 133 5.87 7.16 0.17
CA PRO A 133 6.15 5.81 0.66
C PRO A 133 5.42 5.60 1.99
N LEU A 134 4.38 4.76 2.02
CA LEU A 134 3.68 4.38 3.24
C LEU A 134 4.16 3.00 3.71
N VAL A 135 4.70 2.97 4.91
CA VAL A 135 5.07 1.73 5.62
C VAL A 135 4.11 1.56 6.80
N ILE A 136 3.32 0.50 6.76
CA ILE A 136 2.25 0.26 7.73
C ILE A 136 2.40 -1.09 8.45
N PRO A 137 2.10 -1.16 9.76
CA PRO A 137 1.80 -0.06 10.70
C PRO A 137 2.96 0.95 10.85
N PHE A 138 2.67 2.14 11.38
CA PHE A 138 3.65 3.23 11.43
C PHE A 138 4.80 2.95 12.41
N ASP A 139 4.50 2.40 13.60
CA ASP A 139 5.46 2.28 14.71
C ASP A 139 5.76 0.83 15.10
N THR A 140 4.94 -0.12 14.68
CA THR A 140 5.06 -1.55 15.05
C THR A 140 5.24 -2.43 13.83
N THR A 141 5.85 -3.60 14.00
CA THR A 141 5.87 -4.59 12.91
C THR A 141 4.51 -5.22 12.74
N GLY A 142 4.03 -5.32 11.49
CA GLY A 142 2.69 -5.84 11.20
C GLY A 142 2.35 -5.75 9.72
N ALA A 143 1.06 -5.79 9.47
CA ALA A 143 0.46 -5.65 8.14
C ALA A 143 -0.74 -4.71 8.22
N LEU A 144 -1.36 -4.41 7.09
CA LEU A 144 -2.58 -3.58 7.04
C LEU A 144 -3.67 -4.11 7.98
N GLU A 145 -3.81 -5.43 8.08
CA GLU A 145 -4.76 -6.07 9.00
C GLU A 145 -4.46 -5.73 10.47
N THR A 146 -3.19 -5.69 10.87
CA THR A 146 -2.77 -5.27 12.22
C THR A 146 -3.17 -3.82 12.48
N PHE A 147 -2.78 -2.94 11.58
CA PHE A 147 -3.08 -1.51 11.66
C PHE A 147 -4.59 -1.24 11.79
N LEU A 148 -5.41 -1.95 11.02
CA LEU A 148 -6.87 -1.79 11.07
C LEU A 148 -7.46 -2.29 12.39
N LEU A 149 -7.00 -3.42 12.92
CA LEU A 149 -7.47 -3.91 14.22
C LEU A 149 -7.06 -2.96 15.35
N GLU A 150 -5.86 -2.40 15.31
CA GLU A 150 -5.40 -1.39 16.28
C GLU A 150 -6.25 -0.13 16.21
N ALA A 151 -6.50 0.41 15.01
CA ALA A 151 -7.34 1.59 14.81
C ALA A 151 -8.79 1.38 15.27
N ILE A 152 -9.35 0.18 15.09
CA ILE A 152 -10.70 -0.16 15.59
C ILE A 152 -10.70 -0.26 17.12
N ALA A 153 -9.68 -0.91 17.69
CA ALA A 153 -9.56 -1.08 19.14
C ALA A 153 -9.38 0.26 19.89
N GLU A 154 -8.81 1.28 19.24
CA GLU A 154 -8.68 2.62 19.79
C GLU A 154 -10.01 3.39 19.84
N GLN A 155 -10.95 3.06 18.95
CA GLN A 155 -12.23 3.76 18.83
C GLN A 155 -13.32 3.22 19.75
N ASP A 156 -13.30 1.92 20.06
CA ASP A 156 -14.36 1.26 20.82
C ASP A 156 -13.79 0.16 21.74
N GLU A 157 -14.02 0.31 23.06
CA GLU A 157 -13.56 -0.65 24.07
C GLU A 157 -14.22 -2.04 23.93
N TYR A 158 -15.45 -2.13 23.43
CA TYR A 158 -16.11 -3.42 23.21
C TYR A 158 -15.45 -4.16 22.03
N ASP A 159 -15.18 -3.46 20.93
CA ASP A 159 -14.45 -4.01 19.79
C ASP A 159 -13.02 -4.43 20.19
N LYS A 160 -12.35 -3.64 21.02
CA LYS A 160 -11.04 -3.98 21.58
C LYS A 160 -11.06 -5.29 22.37
N GLU A 161 -12.09 -5.50 23.18
CA GLU A 161 -12.25 -6.74 23.94
C GLU A 161 -12.43 -7.95 23.01
N ILE A 162 -13.23 -7.82 21.93
CA ILE A 162 -13.42 -8.86 20.93
C ILE A 162 -12.10 -9.16 20.20
N ILE A 163 -11.37 -8.12 19.78
CA ILE A 163 -10.07 -8.25 19.11
C ILE A 163 -9.08 -9.00 20.00
N ASN A 164 -8.99 -8.64 21.28
CA ASN A 164 -8.08 -9.28 22.23
C ASN A 164 -8.46 -10.77 22.43
N LYS A 165 -9.74 -11.08 22.65
CA LYS A 165 -10.22 -12.46 22.79
C LYS A 165 -10.00 -13.28 21.53
N GLY A 166 -10.27 -12.70 20.36
CA GLY A 166 -10.00 -13.32 19.07
C GLY A 166 -8.51 -13.59 18.86
N GLY A 167 -7.65 -12.64 19.24
CA GLY A 167 -6.21 -12.79 19.20
C GLY A 167 -5.73 -13.95 20.08
N MET A 168 -6.17 -14.00 21.32
CA MET A 168 -5.84 -15.11 22.25
C MET A 168 -6.33 -16.48 21.73
N PHE A 169 -7.51 -16.52 21.13
CA PHE A 169 -8.01 -17.74 20.50
C PHE A 169 -7.09 -18.21 19.37
N VAL A 170 -6.72 -17.31 18.43
CA VAL A 170 -5.85 -17.64 17.30
C VAL A 170 -4.48 -18.10 17.78
N ASP A 171 -3.91 -17.46 18.81
CA ASP A 171 -2.60 -17.82 19.36
C ASP A 171 -2.61 -19.18 20.07
N SER A 172 -3.79 -19.66 20.53
CA SER A 172 -3.94 -20.93 21.24
C SER A 172 -4.40 -22.12 20.38
N ILE A 173 -5.02 -21.86 19.22
CA ILE A 173 -5.73 -22.91 18.45
C ILE A 173 -4.79 -23.84 17.68
N ASP A 174 -3.57 -23.37 17.34
CA ASP A 174 -2.57 -24.14 16.56
C ASP A 174 -1.23 -24.23 17.32
N PRO A 175 -1.19 -24.96 18.47
CA PRO A 175 0.00 -25.03 19.33
C PRO A 175 1.21 -25.65 18.65
N GLU A 176 0.99 -26.50 17.66
CA GLU A 176 2.06 -27.13 16.86
C GLU A 176 2.50 -26.25 15.67
N GLN A 177 1.90 -25.08 15.50
CA GLN A 177 2.16 -24.16 14.38
C GLN A 177 2.08 -24.82 13.00
N ARG A 178 1.15 -25.75 12.83
CA ARG A 178 0.98 -26.50 11.58
C ARG A 178 0.44 -25.60 10.46
N TYR A 179 -0.48 -24.68 10.78
CA TYR A 179 -1.18 -23.82 9.84
C TYR A 179 -0.77 -22.35 9.98
N LEU A 180 -0.51 -21.88 11.21
CA LEU A 180 -0.23 -20.48 11.53
C LEU A 180 1.26 -20.17 11.70
N LYS A 181 2.15 -21.03 11.22
CA LYS A 181 3.61 -20.90 11.33
C LYS A 181 4.15 -19.54 10.87
N LYS A 182 3.57 -18.96 9.79
CA LYS A 182 4.01 -17.68 9.28
C LYS A 182 3.21 -16.57 9.95
N ARG A 183 3.90 -15.52 10.44
CA ARG A 183 3.28 -14.33 11.07
C ARG A 183 2.07 -13.81 10.29
N ARG A 184 2.19 -13.63 8.98
CA ARG A 184 1.12 -13.17 8.11
C ARG A 184 -0.15 -14.04 8.17
N TYR A 185 -0.03 -15.35 8.45
CA TYR A 185 -1.20 -16.23 8.55
C TYR A 185 -1.91 -16.03 9.88
N ALA A 186 -1.15 -15.88 10.98
CA ALA A 186 -1.71 -15.56 12.28
C ALA A 186 -2.39 -14.18 12.28
N THR A 187 -1.76 -13.16 11.66
CA THR A 187 -2.34 -11.82 11.52
C THR A 187 -3.66 -11.85 10.77
N LYS A 188 -3.72 -12.55 9.62
CA LYS A 188 -4.97 -12.70 8.85
C LYS A 188 -6.04 -13.48 9.61
N ALA A 189 -5.66 -14.55 10.29
CA ALA A 189 -6.60 -15.30 11.13
C ALA A 189 -7.21 -14.44 12.26
N LYS A 190 -6.41 -13.60 12.92
CA LYS A 190 -6.91 -12.65 13.93
C LYS A 190 -7.92 -11.65 13.33
N PHE A 191 -7.60 -11.11 12.18
CA PHE A 191 -8.48 -10.22 11.43
C PHE A 191 -9.79 -10.90 11.03
N ASP A 192 -9.71 -12.09 10.45
CA ASP A 192 -10.87 -12.86 10.00
C ASP A 192 -11.78 -13.26 11.19
N VAL A 193 -11.20 -13.67 12.32
CA VAL A 193 -11.97 -13.98 13.56
C VAL A 193 -12.74 -12.76 14.05
N TYR A 194 -12.11 -11.58 14.14
CA TYR A 194 -12.78 -10.36 14.54
C TYR A 194 -13.97 -10.04 13.61
N PHE A 195 -13.76 -10.02 12.31
CA PHE A 195 -14.81 -9.68 11.36
C PHE A 195 -15.90 -10.73 11.25
N SER A 196 -15.61 -12.00 11.53
CA SER A 196 -16.65 -13.05 11.63
C SER A 196 -17.61 -12.83 12.78
N VAL A 197 -17.16 -12.18 13.87
CA VAL A 197 -18.02 -11.81 15.00
C VAL A 197 -18.77 -10.52 14.73
N ARG A 198 -18.06 -9.51 14.18
CA ARG A 198 -18.62 -8.16 13.97
C ARG A 198 -19.63 -8.08 12.83
N THR A 199 -19.43 -8.84 11.79
CA THR A 199 -20.29 -8.85 10.58
C THR A 199 -20.65 -10.28 10.19
N PRO A 200 -21.41 -11.00 11.03
CA PRO A 200 -21.84 -12.35 10.69
C PRO A 200 -22.66 -12.31 9.40
N ILE A 201 -22.30 -13.18 8.45
CA ILE A 201 -22.98 -13.36 7.17
C ILE A 201 -24.27 -14.14 7.37
#